data_bb047ce710952690d764ec46a56fa36b
#
_entry.id   bb047ce710952690d764ec46a56fa36b
#
_cell.length_a   1.000
_cell.length_b   1.000
_cell.length_c   1.000
_cell.angle_alpha   90.00
_cell.angle_beta   90.00
_cell.angle_gamma   90.00
#
_symmetry.space_group_name_H-M   'P 1'
#
loop_
_entity.id
_entity.type
_entity.pdbx_description
1 polymer ?
#
loop_
_entity_poly.entity_id
_entity_poly.type
_entity_poly.pdbx_seq_one_letter_code
_entity_poly.pdbx_strand_id
1 'polypeptide(L)'
;MPDHLIEFATDTTRTIASLMLTGTAHRCADIRFIFAHGGGTMPFITERMTWWAGVRTELRTQMPQGPLHELRRFFYDTAFAANPYALSSLLQLVSVSQVLYGTDFPFRGCLENIEGLNAYGFGPDDLRAIERENALRILPQLRR
;
A
#
# COMPACT_ATOMS: atom_id res chain seq x y z
N MET A 1 -18.98 -5.68 -17.72
CA MET A 1 -18.46 -5.66 -16.34
C MET A 1 -17.96 -4.24 -16.09
N PRO A 2 -18.25 -3.61 -14.97
CA PRO A 2 -17.73 -2.26 -14.67
C PRO A 2 -16.21 -2.28 -14.52
N ASP A 3 -15.52 -1.33 -15.16
CA ASP A 3 -14.04 -1.29 -15.17
C ASP A 3 -13.44 -1.12 -13.78
N HIS A 4 -14.08 -0.31 -12.92
CA HIS A 4 -13.61 -0.07 -11.55
C HIS A 4 -13.50 -1.34 -10.69
N LEU A 5 -14.21 -2.40 -11.03
CA LEU A 5 -14.22 -3.64 -10.25
C LEU A 5 -12.84 -4.34 -10.24
N ILE A 6 -12.11 -4.24 -11.34
CA ILE A 6 -10.81 -4.90 -11.51
C ILE A 6 -9.71 -3.87 -11.83
N GLU A 7 -10.01 -2.92 -12.73
CA GLU A 7 -8.97 -2.09 -13.32
C GLU A 7 -8.36 -1.10 -12.32
N PHE A 8 -9.12 -0.56 -11.36
CA PHE A 8 -8.54 0.39 -10.39
C PHE A 8 -7.45 -0.27 -9.53
N ALA A 9 -7.69 -1.48 -9.03
CA ALA A 9 -6.67 -2.22 -8.30
C ALA A 9 -5.49 -2.62 -9.22
N THR A 10 -5.79 -2.97 -10.47
CA THR A 10 -4.78 -3.33 -11.47
C THR A 10 -3.92 -2.14 -11.88
N ASP A 11 -4.51 -0.96 -12.06
CA ASP A 11 -3.77 0.26 -12.41
C ASP A 11 -2.91 0.77 -11.26
N THR A 12 -3.39 0.66 -10.02
CA THR A 12 -2.55 0.90 -8.83
C THR A 12 -1.33 -0.01 -8.84
N THR A 13 -1.52 -1.29 -9.11
CA THR A 13 -0.42 -2.27 -9.21
C THR A 13 0.56 -1.93 -10.33
N ARG A 14 0.07 -1.56 -11.51
CA ARG A 14 0.89 -1.12 -12.66
C ARG A 14 1.69 0.14 -12.33
N THR A 15 1.08 1.09 -11.62
CA THR A 15 1.73 2.32 -11.19
C THR A 15 2.89 2.03 -10.25
N ILE A 16 2.68 1.19 -9.23
CA ILE A 16 3.74 0.76 -8.31
C ILE A 16 4.88 0.09 -9.09
N ALA A 17 4.54 -0.88 -9.95
CA ALA A 17 5.53 -1.58 -10.76
C ALA A 17 6.31 -0.61 -11.67
N SER A 18 5.64 0.34 -12.30
CA SER A 18 6.27 1.36 -13.14
C SER A 18 7.26 2.22 -12.36
N LEU A 19 6.87 2.74 -11.19
CA LEU A 19 7.76 3.55 -10.34
C LEU A 19 9.02 2.78 -9.93
N MET A 20 8.88 1.50 -9.65
CA MET A 20 9.99 0.63 -9.28
C MET A 20 10.88 0.30 -10.48
N LEU A 21 10.30 -0.21 -11.57
CA LEU A 21 11.05 -0.68 -12.75
C LEU A 21 11.74 0.45 -13.52
N THR A 22 11.21 1.67 -13.46
CA THR A 22 11.87 2.86 -14.04
C THR A 22 12.90 3.48 -13.11
N GLY A 23 13.00 3.02 -11.85
CA GLY A 23 13.86 3.58 -10.83
C GLY A 23 13.36 4.93 -10.28
N THR A 24 12.14 5.33 -10.61
CA THR A 24 11.57 6.60 -10.11
C THR A 24 11.41 6.56 -8.59
N ALA A 25 10.95 5.44 -8.04
CA ALA A 25 10.85 5.26 -6.59
C ALA A 25 12.20 5.49 -5.89
N HIS A 26 13.29 4.97 -6.46
CA HIS A 26 14.63 5.12 -5.92
C HIS A 26 15.15 6.57 -6.05
N ARG A 27 15.01 7.18 -7.24
CA ARG A 27 15.46 8.56 -7.49
C ARG A 27 14.71 9.61 -6.67
N CYS A 28 13.45 9.35 -6.37
CA CYS A 28 12.57 10.24 -5.60
C CYS A 28 12.36 9.70 -4.19
N ALA A 29 13.46 9.32 -3.52
CA ALA A 29 13.41 8.69 -2.20
C ALA A 29 12.86 9.60 -1.09
N ASP A 30 12.86 10.90 -1.30
CA ASP A 30 12.28 11.95 -0.45
C ASP A 30 10.75 12.08 -0.59
N ILE A 31 10.16 11.53 -1.66
CA ILE A 31 8.71 11.52 -1.85
C ILE A 31 8.08 10.35 -1.09
N ARG A 32 7.05 10.65 -0.31
CA ARG A 32 6.24 9.65 0.37
C ARG A 32 5.06 9.26 -0.53
N PHE A 33 5.16 8.12 -1.18
CA PHE A 33 4.08 7.60 -2.01
C PHE A 33 3.03 6.91 -1.15
N ILE A 34 1.77 7.26 -1.36
CA ILE A 34 0.60 6.60 -0.76
C ILE A 34 -0.18 5.95 -1.90
N PHE A 35 -0.45 4.65 -1.79
CA PHE A 35 -1.19 3.90 -2.79
C PHE A 35 -2.56 3.49 -2.23
N ALA A 36 -3.60 3.75 -3.01
CA ALA A 36 -4.96 3.36 -2.69
C ALA A 36 -5.16 1.83 -2.76
N HIS A 37 -6.25 1.37 -2.15
CA HIS A 37 -6.73 -0.02 -2.24
C HIS A 37 -5.69 -1.05 -1.76
N GLY A 38 -4.96 -0.73 -0.68
CA GLY A 38 -3.90 -1.63 -0.17
C GLY A 38 -2.76 -1.89 -1.16
N GLY A 39 -2.58 -1.01 -2.17
CA GLY A 39 -1.61 -1.21 -3.25
C GLY A 39 -2.12 -2.14 -4.36
N GLY A 40 -3.44 -2.34 -4.43
CA GLY A 40 -4.05 -3.21 -5.44
C GLY A 40 -3.66 -4.67 -5.25
N THR A 41 -3.18 -5.31 -6.31
CA THR A 41 -2.70 -6.70 -6.26
C THR A 41 -1.20 -6.81 -5.98
N MET A 42 -0.49 -5.69 -5.76
CA MET A 42 0.95 -5.70 -5.55
C MET A 42 1.39 -6.58 -4.37
N PRO A 43 0.74 -6.57 -3.19
CA PRO A 43 1.11 -7.47 -2.10
C PRO A 43 1.08 -8.95 -2.50
N PHE A 44 0.08 -9.35 -3.29
CA PHE A 44 -0.06 -10.72 -3.77
C PHE A 44 1.04 -11.12 -4.78
N ILE A 45 1.45 -10.21 -5.67
CA ILE A 45 2.45 -10.51 -6.71
C ILE A 45 3.88 -10.13 -6.30
N THR A 46 4.12 -9.76 -5.05
CA THR A 46 5.43 -9.32 -4.53
C THR A 46 6.54 -10.34 -4.83
N GLU A 47 6.29 -11.63 -4.61
CA GLU A 47 7.28 -12.68 -4.89
C GLU A 47 7.66 -12.72 -6.39
N ARG A 48 6.68 -12.53 -7.27
CA ARG A 48 6.91 -12.46 -8.71
C ARG A 48 7.79 -11.28 -9.10
N MET A 49 7.58 -10.11 -8.46
CA MET A 49 8.41 -8.92 -8.66
C MET A 49 9.84 -9.14 -8.15
N THR A 50 9.98 -9.76 -7.00
CA THR A 50 11.28 -10.06 -6.39
C THR A 50 12.07 -11.05 -7.24
N TRP A 51 11.44 -12.12 -7.69
CA TRP A 51 12.05 -13.11 -8.59
C TRP A 51 12.49 -12.46 -9.90
N TRP A 52 11.63 -11.66 -10.54
CA TRP A 52 11.93 -10.98 -11.81
C TRP A 52 13.14 -10.04 -11.68
N ALA A 53 13.20 -9.24 -10.62
CA ALA A 53 14.33 -8.37 -10.35
C ALA A 53 15.63 -9.16 -10.06
N GLY A 54 15.51 -10.33 -9.47
CA GLY A 54 16.66 -11.21 -9.21
C GLY A 54 17.33 -11.74 -10.48
N VAL A 55 16.53 -12.03 -11.52
CA VAL A 55 17.04 -12.55 -12.82
C VAL A 55 17.42 -11.44 -13.81
N ARG A 56 17.05 -10.19 -13.55
CA ARG A 56 17.32 -9.04 -14.40
C ARG A 56 18.35 -8.12 -13.76
N THR A 57 19.62 -8.33 -14.07
CA THR A 57 20.72 -7.57 -13.46
C THR A 57 20.68 -6.08 -13.79
N GLU A 58 20.10 -5.69 -14.92
CA GLU A 58 19.86 -4.31 -15.31
C GLU A 58 18.95 -3.55 -14.35
N LEU A 59 18.07 -4.23 -13.61
CA LEU A 59 17.18 -3.61 -12.63
C LEU A 59 17.88 -3.22 -11.31
N ARG A 60 19.13 -3.62 -11.13
CA ARG A 60 19.90 -3.27 -9.93
C ARG A 60 20.18 -1.77 -9.80
N THR A 61 20.23 -1.04 -10.91
CA THR A 61 20.37 0.42 -10.89
C THR A 61 19.07 1.12 -10.54
N GLN A 62 17.94 0.54 -10.90
CA GLN A 62 16.61 1.08 -10.59
C GLN A 62 16.18 0.76 -9.15
N MET A 63 16.58 -0.39 -8.62
CA MET A 63 16.25 -0.87 -7.28
C MET A 63 17.51 -1.43 -6.58
N PRO A 64 18.45 -0.59 -6.18
CA PRO A 64 19.75 -1.08 -5.64
C PRO A 64 19.62 -1.94 -4.38
N GLN A 65 18.59 -1.71 -3.58
CA GLN A 65 18.30 -2.47 -2.35
C GLN A 65 17.23 -3.55 -2.57
N GLY A 66 16.80 -3.73 -3.82
CA GLY A 66 15.81 -4.72 -4.23
C GLY A 66 14.36 -4.28 -4.09
N PRO A 67 13.43 -5.02 -4.73
CA PRO A 67 12.00 -4.67 -4.79
C PRO A 67 11.33 -4.56 -3.42
N LEU A 68 11.64 -5.46 -2.49
CA LEU A 68 11.07 -5.44 -1.14
C LEU A 68 11.42 -4.16 -0.38
N HIS A 69 12.63 -3.65 -0.58
CA HIS A 69 13.02 -2.39 0.04
C HIS A 69 12.15 -1.24 -0.48
N GLU A 70 11.95 -1.14 -1.79
CA GLU A 70 11.12 -0.09 -2.38
C GLU A 70 9.67 -0.20 -1.92
N LEU A 71 9.07 -1.39 -1.98
CA LEU A 71 7.70 -1.63 -1.53
C LEU A 71 7.48 -1.30 -0.05
N ARG A 72 8.48 -1.56 0.80
CA ARG A 72 8.45 -1.28 2.24
C ARG A 72 8.71 0.18 2.60
N ARG A 73 8.94 1.05 1.63
CA ARG A 73 9.01 2.50 1.80
C ARG A 73 7.69 3.20 1.52
N PHE A 74 6.79 2.54 0.81
CA PHE A 74 5.49 3.09 0.44
C PHE A 74 4.48 2.99 1.59
N PHE A 75 3.45 3.81 1.50
CA PHE A 75 2.28 3.77 2.36
C PHE A 75 1.09 3.25 1.56
N TYR A 76 0.14 2.63 2.23
CA TYR A 76 -1.00 1.97 1.62
C TYR A 76 -2.26 2.31 2.40
N ASP A 77 -3.33 2.71 1.72
CA ASP A 77 -4.58 2.98 2.41
C ASP A 77 -5.49 1.74 2.47
N THR A 78 -6.54 1.84 3.28
CA THR A 78 -7.50 0.76 3.50
C THR A 78 -8.75 0.86 2.62
N ALA A 79 -8.82 1.78 1.66
CA ALA A 79 -9.94 1.89 0.75
C ALA A 79 -10.21 0.55 0.06
N PHE A 80 -11.41 -0.01 0.19
CA PHE A 80 -11.78 -1.37 -0.25
C PHE A 80 -10.86 -2.52 0.24
N ALA A 81 -9.84 -2.21 1.03
CA ALA A 81 -8.86 -3.17 1.53
C ALA A 81 -9.08 -3.54 3.02
N ALA A 82 -10.04 -2.93 3.72
CA ALA A 82 -10.41 -3.28 5.09
C ALA A 82 -11.17 -4.61 5.15
N ASN A 83 -10.52 -5.70 4.77
CA ASN A 83 -11.04 -7.06 4.78
C ASN A 83 -9.90 -8.07 4.99
N PRO A 84 -10.18 -9.29 5.47
CA PRO A 84 -9.12 -10.25 5.83
C PRO A 84 -8.23 -10.67 4.66
N TYR A 85 -8.72 -10.70 3.44
CA TYR A 85 -7.93 -11.13 2.27
C TYR A 85 -6.85 -10.09 1.91
N ALA A 86 -7.26 -8.83 1.80
CA ALA A 86 -6.34 -7.74 1.45
C ALA A 86 -5.40 -7.40 2.61
N LEU A 87 -5.93 -7.25 3.84
CA LEU A 87 -5.12 -6.92 5.02
C LEU A 87 -4.09 -7.99 5.33
N SER A 88 -4.45 -9.29 5.27
CA SER A 88 -3.47 -10.36 5.52
C SER A 88 -2.33 -10.33 4.51
N SER A 89 -2.63 -10.11 3.23
CA SER A 89 -1.60 -10.01 2.20
C SER A 89 -0.71 -8.77 2.39
N LEU A 90 -1.33 -7.61 2.66
CA LEU A 90 -0.62 -6.35 2.87
C LEU A 90 0.30 -6.40 4.08
N LEU A 91 -0.15 -6.95 5.20
CA LEU A 91 0.61 -7.02 6.45
C LEU A 91 1.74 -8.05 6.43
N GLN A 92 1.78 -8.96 5.45
CA GLN A 92 2.98 -9.76 5.16
C GLN A 92 4.06 -8.93 4.45
N LEU A 93 3.66 -7.89 3.74
CA LEU A 93 4.58 -7.02 3.00
C LEU A 93 5.11 -5.88 3.87
N VAL A 94 4.22 -5.20 4.61
CA VAL A 94 4.53 -3.99 5.37
C VAL A 94 4.05 -4.07 6.83
N SER A 95 4.60 -3.22 7.69
CA SER A 95 4.12 -3.07 9.07
C SER A 95 2.86 -2.20 9.13
N VAL A 96 2.10 -2.33 10.23
CA VAL A 96 0.93 -1.49 10.52
C VAL A 96 1.25 0.00 10.39
N SER A 97 2.48 0.40 10.72
CA SER A 97 2.91 1.81 10.64
C SER A 97 2.88 2.40 9.22
N GLN A 98 2.72 1.61 8.19
CA GLN A 98 2.62 2.04 6.78
C GLN A 98 1.20 1.96 6.23
N VAL A 99 0.25 1.48 7.05
CA VAL A 99 -1.16 1.39 6.68
C VAL A 99 -1.88 2.66 7.12
N LEU A 100 -2.65 3.26 6.22
CA LEU A 100 -3.39 4.50 6.43
C LEU A 100 -4.89 4.25 6.29
N TYR A 101 -5.69 4.96 7.05
CA TYR A 101 -7.13 4.91 6.88
C TYR A 101 -7.55 5.58 5.58
N GLY A 102 -8.29 4.87 4.75
CA GLY A 102 -8.92 5.35 3.52
C GLY A 102 -10.26 4.66 3.32
N THR A 103 -11.27 5.36 2.81
CA THR A 103 -12.65 4.85 2.69
C THR A 103 -13.11 4.62 1.27
N ASP A 104 -12.51 5.32 0.31
CA ASP A 104 -13.01 5.45 -1.06
C ASP A 104 -14.33 6.24 -1.16
N PHE A 105 -14.57 7.15 -0.19
CA PHE A 105 -15.73 8.03 -0.24
C PHE A 105 -15.71 8.88 -1.54
N PRO A 106 -16.84 9.07 -2.27
CA PRO A 106 -18.20 8.71 -1.88
C PRO A 106 -18.66 7.32 -2.38
N PHE A 107 -17.79 6.51 -2.98
CA PHE A 107 -18.17 5.21 -3.56
C PHE A 107 -18.42 4.14 -2.49
N ARG A 108 -17.80 4.29 -1.32
CA ARG A 108 -18.03 3.43 -0.17
C ARG A 108 -18.19 4.24 1.11
N GLY A 109 -19.01 3.73 2.04
CA GLY A 109 -19.24 4.36 3.34
C GLY A 109 -18.06 4.21 4.29
N CYS A 110 -17.81 5.25 5.11
CA CYS A 110 -16.76 5.19 6.15
C CYS A 110 -17.01 4.06 7.17
N LEU A 111 -18.27 3.81 7.51
CA LEU A 111 -18.65 2.80 8.51
C LEU A 111 -18.20 1.40 8.12
N GLU A 112 -18.41 1.00 6.88
CA GLU A 112 -18.00 -0.32 6.38
C GLU A 112 -16.49 -0.56 6.50
N ASN A 113 -15.70 0.50 6.33
CA ASN A 113 -14.24 0.41 6.48
C ASN A 113 -13.85 0.23 7.94
N ILE A 114 -14.48 0.99 8.85
CA ILE A 114 -14.29 0.87 10.30
C ILE A 114 -14.67 -0.54 10.78
N GLU A 115 -15.83 -1.04 10.36
CA GLU A 115 -16.29 -2.39 10.68
C GLU A 115 -15.32 -3.46 10.18
N GLY A 116 -14.79 -3.32 8.98
CA GLY A 116 -13.80 -4.23 8.41
C GLY A 116 -12.48 -4.24 9.18
N LEU A 117 -11.97 -3.08 9.61
CA LEU A 117 -10.77 -2.97 10.44
C LEU A 117 -10.98 -3.61 11.81
N ASN A 118 -12.11 -3.33 12.46
CA ASN A 118 -12.46 -3.93 13.75
C ASN A 118 -12.61 -5.46 13.66
N ALA A 119 -13.26 -5.96 12.60
CA ALA A 119 -13.45 -7.38 12.37
C ALA A 119 -12.14 -8.13 12.08
N TYR A 120 -11.12 -7.46 11.57
CA TYR A 120 -9.81 -8.07 11.33
C TYR A 120 -9.08 -8.44 12.63
N GLY A 121 -9.38 -7.75 13.74
CA GLY A 121 -8.84 -8.09 15.06
C GLY A 121 -7.54 -7.37 15.39
N PHE A 122 -7.29 -6.20 14.88
CA PHE A 122 -6.20 -5.34 15.34
C PHE A 122 -6.35 -4.98 16.80
N GLY A 123 -5.23 -4.88 17.51
CA GLY A 123 -5.21 -4.30 18.86
C GLY A 123 -5.55 -2.80 18.86
N PRO A 124 -5.94 -2.23 20.03
CA PRO A 124 -6.33 -0.81 20.11
C PRO A 124 -5.26 0.17 19.62
N ASP A 125 -3.99 -0.15 19.83
CA ASP A 125 -2.87 0.70 19.40
C ASP A 125 -2.69 0.68 17.89
N ASP A 126 -2.84 -0.49 17.26
CA ASP A 126 -2.76 -0.65 15.80
C ASP A 126 -3.93 0.06 15.12
N LEU A 127 -5.16 -0.07 15.65
CA LEU A 127 -6.32 0.64 15.14
C LEU A 127 -6.09 2.15 15.18
N ARG A 128 -5.68 2.68 16.33
CA ARG A 128 -5.37 4.11 16.49
C ARG A 128 -4.25 4.56 15.52
N ALA A 129 -3.24 3.71 15.31
CA ALA A 129 -2.18 3.99 14.36
C ALA A 129 -2.71 4.10 12.92
N ILE A 130 -3.51 3.13 12.45
CA ILE A 130 -4.10 3.12 11.11
C ILE A 130 -5.05 4.30 10.93
N GLU A 131 -5.97 4.49 11.89
CA GLU A 131 -7.04 5.49 11.79
C GLU A 131 -6.53 6.94 11.83
N ARG A 132 -5.38 7.19 12.47
CA ARG A 132 -4.93 8.56 12.71
C ARG A 132 -3.42 8.75 12.75
N GLU A 133 -2.68 8.04 13.61
CA GLU A 133 -1.32 8.42 13.97
C GLU A 133 -0.34 8.27 12.80
N ASN A 134 -0.53 7.26 11.96
CA ASN A 134 0.30 7.06 10.77
C ASN A 134 0.17 8.23 9.79
N ALA A 135 -1.06 8.71 9.55
CA ALA A 135 -1.28 9.88 8.70
C ALA A 135 -0.64 11.15 9.30
N LEU A 136 -0.79 11.38 10.61
CA LEU A 136 -0.17 12.53 11.28
C LEU A 136 1.36 12.49 11.31
N ARG A 137 1.97 11.30 11.19
CA ARG A 137 3.42 11.16 11.10
C ARG A 137 3.94 11.62 9.74
N ILE A 138 3.21 11.34 8.67
CA ILE A 138 3.59 11.72 7.31
C ILE A 138 3.11 13.12 6.92
N LEU A 139 2.07 13.63 7.58
CA LEU A 139 1.45 14.94 7.37
C LEU A 139 1.38 15.72 8.71
N PRO A 140 2.54 16.09 9.28
CA PRO A 140 2.57 16.69 10.63
C PRO A 140 1.82 18.02 10.75
N GLN A 141 1.59 18.71 9.63
CA GLN A 141 0.79 19.94 9.58
C GLN A 141 -0.69 19.73 9.97
N LEU A 142 -1.18 18.49 9.97
CA LEU A 142 -2.54 18.13 10.39
C LEU A 142 -2.68 17.88 11.90
N ARG A 143 -1.60 17.97 12.66
CA ARG A 143 -1.62 17.91 14.13
C ARG A 143 -2.19 19.25 14.66
N ARG A 144 -3.49 19.31 14.88
CA ARG A 144 -4.19 20.42 15.56
C ARG A 144 -4.70 19.95 16.90
#